data_673e66b94b040643a2b1ec58d1b105c1
#
_entry.id   673e66b94b040643a2b1ec58d1b105c1
#
_cell.length_a   1.000
_cell.length_b   1.000
_cell.length_c   1.000
_cell.angle_alpha   90.00
_cell.angle_beta   90.00
_cell.angle_gamma   90.00
#
_symmetry.space_group_name_H-M   'P 1'
#
loop_
_entity.id
_entity.type
_entity.pdbx_description
1 polymer ?
#
loop_
_entity_poly.entity_id
_entity_poly.type
_entity_poly.pdbx_seq_one_letter_code
_entity_poly.pdbx_strand_id
1 'polypeptide(L)'
;MHKDDKMTPIERLNAFMTGKSMDRILAMPVACSMSGLALGMTHKEKRSSALNEAKAQIACYERFGNDLLVVEYGLHGVGIALGSKMNDPEESVPAIMSYVLEDLNDIDKLDMSKLELKNDKLFQLHIEAAEILIDKLGKEVPTGVLISGPFTAAASIYKTENFLRATRKNPEKVHELVKFCTEALKMICREFIKRGVLILLCDPIASGTILNRKQYLEFVLPYTIDLMKDIHEAKGLVCYHICGDTTSIVGDMVKSGCDML
;
A
#
# COMPACT_ATOMS: atom_id res chain seq x y z
N MET A 1 -6.79 23.36 -5.25
CA MET A 1 -5.53 23.97 -4.74
C MET A 1 -5.86 24.94 -3.59
N HIS A 2 -5.04 24.96 -2.51
CA HIS A 2 -5.22 25.93 -1.43
C HIS A 2 -4.97 27.35 -1.97
N LYS A 3 -5.70 28.35 -1.44
CA LYS A 3 -5.65 29.74 -1.93
C LYS A 3 -4.27 30.41 -1.87
N ASP A 4 -3.42 29.96 -0.97
CA ASP A 4 -2.07 30.50 -0.77
C ASP A 4 -0.98 29.72 -1.52
N ASP A 5 -1.32 28.58 -2.15
CA ASP A 5 -0.41 27.77 -2.95
C ASP A 5 -0.11 28.47 -4.28
N LYS A 6 1.17 28.46 -4.68
CA LYS A 6 1.65 28.97 -5.98
C LYS A 6 1.93 27.85 -6.99
N MET A 7 1.97 26.60 -6.50
CA MET A 7 2.20 25.41 -7.30
C MET A 7 1.06 24.42 -7.07
N THR A 8 0.67 23.70 -8.09
CA THR A 8 -0.20 22.53 -7.93
C THR A 8 0.56 21.40 -7.22
N PRO A 9 -0.12 20.43 -6.60
CA PRO A 9 0.50 19.22 -6.05
C PRO A 9 1.42 18.50 -7.04
N ILE A 10 1.04 18.39 -8.32
CA ILE A 10 1.89 17.78 -9.36
C ILE A 10 3.16 18.60 -9.62
N GLU A 11 3.04 19.92 -9.74
CA GLU A 11 4.22 20.79 -9.94
C GLU A 11 5.16 20.71 -8.73
N ARG A 12 4.60 20.65 -7.52
CA ARG A 12 5.36 20.51 -6.28
C ARG A 12 6.05 19.15 -6.19
N LEU A 13 5.36 18.05 -6.52
CA LEU A 13 5.96 16.72 -6.58
C LEU A 13 7.10 16.68 -7.61
N ASN A 14 6.89 17.22 -8.81
CA ASN A 14 7.93 17.31 -9.84
C ASN A 14 9.14 18.16 -9.41
N ALA A 15 8.89 19.27 -8.71
CA ALA A 15 9.96 20.09 -8.15
C ALA A 15 10.76 19.32 -7.10
N PHE A 16 10.08 18.60 -6.19
CA PHE A 16 10.72 17.74 -5.21
C PHE A 16 11.61 16.68 -5.86
N MET A 17 11.06 15.91 -6.81
CA MET A 17 11.79 14.84 -7.53
C MET A 17 12.99 15.32 -8.33
N THR A 18 12.96 16.60 -8.76
CA THR A 18 14.06 17.21 -9.56
C THR A 18 14.98 18.13 -8.76
N GLY A 19 14.83 18.18 -7.42
CA GLY A 19 15.63 19.03 -6.54
C GLY A 19 15.44 20.54 -6.76
N LYS A 20 14.30 20.96 -7.31
CA LYS A 20 13.94 22.38 -7.51
C LYS A 20 13.27 22.97 -6.29
N SER A 21 13.27 24.29 -6.18
CA SER A 21 12.56 24.99 -5.11
C SER A 21 11.04 24.80 -5.21
N MET A 22 10.41 24.64 -4.07
CA MET A 22 8.94 24.53 -3.93
C MET A 22 8.40 25.75 -3.17
N ASP A 23 7.11 26.04 -3.36
CA ASP A 23 6.40 27.07 -2.62
C ASP A 23 6.19 26.70 -1.13
N ARG A 24 6.03 25.38 -0.84
CA ARG A 24 5.99 24.77 0.50
C ARG A 24 6.43 23.30 0.44
N ILE A 25 6.61 22.69 1.59
CA ILE A 25 6.85 21.24 1.73
C ILE A 25 5.61 20.47 1.23
N LEU A 26 5.84 19.30 0.62
CA LEU A 26 4.80 18.33 0.28
C LEU A 26 4.05 17.88 1.55
N ALA A 27 2.74 17.93 1.50
CA ALA A 27 1.86 17.43 2.55
C ALA A 27 1.03 16.26 2.02
N MET A 28 1.49 15.03 2.28
CA MET A 28 0.87 13.79 1.80
C MET A 28 0.35 12.95 2.98
N PRO A 29 -0.68 13.41 3.72
CA PRO A 29 -1.25 12.64 4.81
C PRO A 29 -1.89 11.37 4.27
N VAL A 30 -1.67 10.25 4.96
CA VAL A 30 -2.32 8.98 4.65
C VAL A 30 -3.72 8.99 5.26
N ALA A 31 -4.64 9.70 4.61
CA ALA A 31 -6.01 9.89 5.07
C ALA A 31 -6.99 8.81 4.56
N CYS A 32 -6.51 7.59 4.33
CA CYS A 32 -7.23 6.49 3.71
C CYS A 32 -8.64 6.28 4.29
N SER A 33 -8.77 5.46 5.32
CA SER A 33 -10.06 5.11 5.92
C SER A 33 -10.77 6.31 6.56
N MET A 34 -10.01 7.32 7.01
CA MET A 34 -10.55 8.54 7.63
C MET A 34 -11.10 9.56 6.64
N SER A 35 -10.81 9.43 5.34
CA SER A 35 -11.24 10.40 4.32
C SER A 35 -12.75 10.56 4.24
N GLY A 36 -13.52 9.50 4.50
CA GLY A 36 -14.99 9.52 4.53
C GLY A 36 -15.58 10.51 5.52
N LEU A 37 -14.87 10.79 6.63
CA LEU A 37 -15.34 11.74 7.65
C LEU A 37 -15.49 13.18 7.11
N ALA A 38 -14.76 13.54 6.05
CA ALA A 38 -14.92 14.85 5.40
C ALA A 38 -16.34 15.05 4.83
N LEU A 39 -17.04 13.95 4.55
CA LEU A 39 -18.43 13.93 4.04
C LEU A 39 -19.43 13.36 5.05
N GLY A 40 -19.02 13.06 6.29
CA GLY A 40 -19.87 12.40 7.28
C GLY A 40 -20.20 10.95 6.96
N MET A 41 -19.41 10.29 6.09
CA MET A 41 -19.58 8.87 5.76
C MET A 41 -19.03 7.99 6.88
N THR A 42 -19.69 6.86 7.13
CA THR A 42 -19.13 5.77 7.92
C THR A 42 -17.94 5.13 7.17
N HIS A 43 -17.10 4.38 7.88
CA HIS A 43 -16.02 3.62 7.23
C HIS A 43 -16.56 2.63 6.19
N LYS A 44 -17.72 2.02 6.48
CA LYS A 44 -18.37 1.08 5.56
C LYS A 44 -18.93 1.77 4.33
N GLU A 45 -19.61 2.89 4.49
CA GLU A 45 -20.10 3.69 3.36
C GLU A 45 -18.97 4.11 2.43
N LYS A 46 -17.85 4.61 2.99
CA LYS A 46 -16.67 5.03 2.22
C LYS A 46 -16.16 3.89 1.32
N ARG A 47 -16.00 2.67 1.87
CA ARG A 47 -15.46 1.51 1.13
C ARG A 47 -16.49 0.73 0.31
N SER A 48 -17.76 1.15 0.31
CA SER A 48 -18.85 0.42 -0.36
C SER A 48 -18.84 0.53 -1.88
N SER A 49 -18.19 1.56 -2.44
CA SER A 49 -18.09 1.76 -3.88
C SER A 49 -16.89 2.63 -4.26
N ALA A 50 -16.41 2.46 -5.49
CA ALA A 50 -15.37 3.29 -6.08
C ALA A 50 -15.73 4.79 -6.06
N LEU A 51 -16.99 5.11 -6.33
CA LEU A 51 -17.48 6.48 -6.31
C LEU A 51 -17.41 7.11 -4.92
N ASN A 52 -17.77 6.37 -3.86
CA ASN A 52 -17.71 6.87 -2.48
C ASN A 52 -16.25 7.07 -2.04
N GLU A 53 -15.37 6.14 -2.36
CA GLU A 53 -13.94 6.30 -2.10
C GLU A 53 -13.36 7.53 -2.81
N ALA A 54 -13.65 7.70 -4.09
CA ALA A 54 -13.18 8.85 -4.85
C ALA A 54 -13.75 10.16 -4.30
N LYS A 55 -15.06 10.24 -3.98
CA LYS A 55 -15.68 11.42 -3.37
C LYS A 55 -15.03 11.79 -2.04
N ALA A 56 -14.74 10.81 -1.19
CA ALA A 56 -14.09 11.03 0.10
C ALA A 56 -12.69 11.64 -0.07
N GLN A 57 -11.89 11.15 -1.02
CA GLN A 57 -10.57 11.69 -1.31
C GLN A 57 -10.64 13.11 -1.90
N ILE A 58 -11.59 13.38 -2.80
CA ILE A 58 -11.80 14.72 -3.36
C ILE A 58 -12.18 15.71 -2.25
N ALA A 59 -13.11 15.34 -1.37
CA ALA A 59 -13.52 16.20 -0.26
C ALA A 59 -12.36 16.47 0.72
N CYS A 60 -11.49 15.50 0.98
CA CYS A 60 -10.28 15.72 1.76
C CYS A 60 -9.33 16.72 1.08
N TYR A 61 -9.13 16.57 -0.23
CA TYR A 61 -8.31 17.50 -1.00
C TYR A 61 -8.87 18.93 -0.96
N GLU A 62 -10.15 19.10 -1.24
CA GLU A 62 -10.82 20.40 -1.24
C GLU A 62 -10.77 21.09 0.13
N ARG A 63 -10.86 20.29 1.22
CA ARG A 63 -10.87 20.79 2.58
C ARG A 63 -9.49 21.08 3.16
N PHE A 64 -8.51 20.23 2.88
CA PHE A 64 -7.19 20.23 3.56
C PHE A 64 -6.01 20.55 2.64
N GLY A 65 -6.18 20.50 1.31
CA GLY A 65 -5.11 20.80 0.34
C GLY A 65 -4.00 19.75 0.31
N ASN A 66 -4.34 18.47 0.43
CA ASN A 66 -3.38 17.36 0.37
C ASN A 66 -2.65 17.35 -0.98
N ASP A 67 -1.36 17.00 -0.98
CA ASP A 67 -0.57 16.88 -2.22
C ASP A 67 -0.64 15.48 -2.86
N LEU A 68 -1.45 14.56 -2.32
CA LEU A 68 -1.69 13.23 -2.85
C LEU A 68 -3.11 12.77 -2.54
N LEU A 69 -3.80 12.20 -3.53
CA LEU A 69 -5.03 11.43 -3.36
C LEU A 69 -4.69 9.95 -3.21
N VAL A 70 -5.27 9.22 -2.27
CA VAL A 70 -4.89 7.84 -1.98
C VAL A 70 -6.09 6.92 -2.03
N VAL A 71 -6.10 5.96 -2.95
CA VAL A 71 -7.01 4.81 -2.89
C VAL A 71 -6.40 3.72 -1.99
N GLU A 72 -7.25 3.00 -1.26
CA GLU A 72 -6.79 2.09 -0.20
C GLU A 72 -7.04 0.62 -0.57
N TYR A 73 -6.20 0.04 -1.48
CA TYR A 73 -6.21 -1.42 -1.67
C TYR A 73 -5.85 -2.15 -0.38
N GLY A 74 -5.10 -1.48 0.48
CA GLY A 74 -4.91 -1.80 1.88
C GLY A 74 -3.83 -2.83 2.16
N LEU A 75 -3.68 -3.12 3.45
CA LEU A 75 -2.61 -4.00 3.95
C LEU A 75 -2.91 -5.49 3.74
N HIS A 76 -4.16 -5.83 3.48
CA HIS A 76 -4.64 -7.21 3.41
C HIS A 76 -5.06 -7.65 2.01
N GLY A 77 -4.92 -6.77 1.01
CA GLY A 77 -5.41 -7.00 -0.36
C GLY A 77 -4.94 -8.32 -0.96
N VAL A 78 -3.67 -8.67 -0.81
CA VAL A 78 -3.13 -9.96 -1.31
C VAL A 78 -3.79 -11.15 -0.62
N GLY A 79 -3.91 -11.12 0.71
CA GLY A 79 -4.56 -12.19 1.46
C GLY A 79 -6.03 -12.35 1.10
N ILE A 80 -6.76 -11.23 0.93
CA ILE A 80 -8.17 -11.23 0.52
C ILE A 80 -8.33 -11.84 -0.88
N ALA A 81 -7.51 -11.41 -1.84
CA ALA A 81 -7.52 -11.93 -3.21
C ALA A 81 -7.27 -13.43 -3.28
N LEU A 82 -6.51 -13.99 -2.33
CA LEU A 82 -6.21 -15.42 -2.23
C LEU A 82 -7.21 -16.18 -1.35
N GLY A 83 -8.13 -15.51 -0.65
CA GLY A 83 -9.21 -16.14 0.11
C GLY A 83 -9.24 -15.91 1.61
N SER A 84 -8.35 -15.06 2.18
CA SER A 84 -8.49 -14.60 3.57
C SER A 84 -9.79 -13.82 3.74
N LYS A 85 -10.51 -14.07 4.85
CA LYS A 85 -11.82 -13.44 5.09
C LYS A 85 -11.70 -12.31 6.09
N MET A 86 -12.37 -11.20 5.78
CA MET A 86 -12.47 -10.01 6.62
C MET A 86 -13.86 -9.89 7.25
N ASN A 87 -13.95 -9.23 8.40
CA ASN A 87 -15.21 -8.65 8.84
C ASN A 87 -15.52 -7.36 8.05
N ASP A 88 -16.74 -6.84 8.21
CA ASP A 88 -17.17 -5.60 7.55
C ASP A 88 -17.85 -4.67 8.58
N PRO A 89 -17.07 -4.09 9.52
CA PRO A 89 -17.62 -3.21 10.55
C PRO A 89 -18.07 -1.87 9.98
N GLU A 90 -19.10 -1.27 10.60
CA GLU A 90 -19.66 0.03 10.19
C GLU A 90 -18.66 1.17 10.43
N GLU A 91 -18.16 1.29 11.66
CA GLU A 91 -17.43 2.45 12.16
C GLU A 91 -15.93 2.22 12.37
N SER A 92 -15.36 1.15 11.80
CA SER A 92 -13.94 0.85 11.94
C SER A 92 -13.36 0.19 10.71
N VAL A 93 -12.02 0.05 10.69
CA VAL A 93 -11.33 -0.67 9.63
C VAL A 93 -11.57 -2.18 9.75
N PRO A 94 -11.71 -2.90 8.62
CA PRO A 94 -11.84 -4.35 8.62
C PRO A 94 -10.63 -5.07 9.22
N ALA A 95 -10.89 -6.21 9.87
CA ALA A 95 -9.88 -7.10 10.41
C ALA A 95 -10.00 -8.51 9.82
N ILE A 96 -8.88 -9.22 9.72
CA ILE A 96 -8.85 -10.61 9.22
C ILE A 96 -9.52 -11.53 10.25
N MET A 97 -10.51 -12.29 9.80
CA MET A 97 -11.25 -13.29 10.60
C MET A 97 -10.74 -14.71 10.36
N SER A 98 -10.29 -15.01 9.13
CA SER A 98 -9.65 -16.28 8.80
C SER A 98 -8.60 -16.09 7.71
N TYR A 99 -7.53 -16.86 7.81
CA TYR A 99 -6.38 -16.79 6.91
C TYR A 99 -6.45 -17.89 5.85
N VAL A 100 -5.76 -17.70 4.73
CA VAL A 100 -5.64 -18.70 3.67
C VAL A 100 -4.90 -19.93 4.16
N LEU A 101 -3.82 -19.73 4.93
CA LEU A 101 -3.02 -20.79 5.50
C LEU A 101 -3.26 -20.90 7.01
N GLU A 102 -3.59 -22.10 7.47
CA GLU A 102 -3.59 -22.47 8.88
C GLU A 102 -2.23 -23.03 9.33
N ASP A 103 -1.54 -23.73 8.42
CA ASP A 103 -0.18 -24.24 8.61
C ASP A 103 0.74 -23.73 7.49
N LEU A 104 1.92 -23.23 7.88
CA LEU A 104 2.92 -22.72 6.93
C LEU A 104 3.52 -23.85 6.05
N ASN A 105 3.41 -25.11 6.47
CA ASN A 105 3.81 -26.25 5.65
C ASN A 105 2.91 -26.44 4.42
N ASP A 106 1.71 -25.86 4.42
CA ASP A 106 0.76 -25.91 3.31
C ASP A 106 1.01 -24.82 2.24
N ILE A 107 2.15 -24.15 2.27
CA ILE A 107 2.48 -23.07 1.33
C ILE A 107 2.39 -23.51 -0.14
N ASP A 108 2.69 -24.77 -0.43
CA ASP A 108 2.59 -25.33 -1.78
C ASP A 108 1.15 -25.36 -2.32
N LYS A 109 0.14 -25.16 -1.46
CA LYS A 109 -1.27 -25.01 -1.85
C LYS A 109 -1.61 -23.61 -2.36
N LEU A 110 -0.71 -22.64 -2.14
CA LEU A 110 -0.88 -21.29 -2.71
C LEU A 110 -0.69 -21.37 -4.23
N ASP A 111 -1.65 -20.81 -4.93
CA ASP A 111 -1.68 -20.86 -6.39
C ASP A 111 -1.83 -19.42 -6.92
N MET A 112 -0.77 -18.93 -7.58
CA MET A 112 -0.74 -17.58 -8.16
C MET A 112 -1.81 -17.40 -9.24
N SER A 113 -2.23 -18.49 -9.92
CA SER A 113 -3.29 -18.42 -10.94
C SER A 113 -4.66 -18.01 -10.37
N LYS A 114 -4.85 -18.18 -9.05
CA LYS A 114 -6.06 -17.70 -8.34
C LYS A 114 -6.09 -16.20 -8.14
N LEU A 115 -4.96 -15.52 -8.33
CA LEU A 115 -4.89 -14.05 -8.29
C LEU A 115 -5.44 -13.48 -9.60
N GLU A 116 -6.74 -13.64 -9.81
CA GLU A 116 -7.45 -13.15 -11.00
C GLU A 116 -7.87 -11.69 -10.82
N LEU A 117 -6.94 -10.74 -10.97
CA LEU A 117 -7.20 -9.31 -10.72
C LEU A 117 -8.42 -8.75 -11.46
N LYS A 118 -8.73 -9.28 -12.63
CA LYS A 118 -9.91 -8.87 -13.42
C LYS A 118 -11.24 -9.24 -12.74
N ASN A 119 -11.25 -10.29 -11.93
CA ASN A 119 -12.41 -10.81 -11.23
C ASN A 119 -12.40 -10.46 -9.72
N ASP A 120 -11.30 -9.92 -9.22
CA ASP A 120 -11.19 -9.47 -7.82
C ASP A 120 -11.97 -8.17 -7.63
N LYS A 121 -13.09 -8.25 -6.91
CA LYS A 121 -13.99 -7.12 -6.66
C LYS A 121 -13.31 -5.99 -5.90
N LEU A 122 -12.45 -6.30 -4.92
CA LEU A 122 -11.74 -5.31 -4.15
C LEU A 122 -10.73 -4.57 -5.04
N PHE A 123 -9.96 -5.31 -5.82
CA PHE A 123 -9.02 -4.72 -6.76
C PHE A 123 -9.72 -3.83 -7.79
N GLN A 124 -10.81 -4.31 -8.40
CA GLN A 124 -11.56 -3.54 -9.41
C GLN A 124 -12.18 -2.26 -8.83
N LEU A 125 -12.69 -2.31 -7.59
CA LEU A 125 -13.20 -1.14 -6.90
C LEU A 125 -12.12 -0.04 -6.79
N HIS A 126 -10.90 -0.41 -6.40
CA HIS A 126 -9.81 0.57 -6.22
C HIS A 126 -9.22 1.05 -7.54
N ILE A 127 -9.20 0.22 -8.58
CA ILE A 127 -8.86 0.64 -9.95
C ILE A 127 -9.86 1.69 -10.44
N GLU A 128 -11.15 1.41 -10.33
CA GLU A 128 -12.22 2.34 -10.73
C GLU A 128 -12.15 3.65 -9.91
N ALA A 129 -11.92 3.56 -8.61
CA ALA A 129 -11.75 4.76 -7.76
C ALA A 129 -10.55 5.61 -8.22
N ALA A 130 -9.42 4.99 -8.52
CA ALA A 130 -8.25 5.69 -9.04
C ALA A 130 -8.52 6.35 -10.40
N GLU A 131 -9.20 5.66 -11.31
CA GLU A 131 -9.58 6.20 -12.62
C GLU A 131 -10.51 7.43 -12.48
N ILE A 132 -11.49 7.38 -11.56
CA ILE A 132 -12.36 8.54 -11.26
C ILE A 132 -11.53 9.73 -10.73
N LEU A 133 -10.56 9.49 -9.83
CA LEU A 133 -9.70 10.54 -9.28
C LEU A 133 -8.82 11.16 -10.37
N ILE A 134 -8.21 10.34 -11.21
CA ILE A 134 -7.36 10.78 -12.32
C ILE A 134 -8.17 11.58 -13.34
N ASP A 135 -9.36 11.13 -13.70
CA ASP A 135 -10.23 11.86 -14.64
C ASP A 135 -10.57 13.26 -14.10
N LYS A 136 -10.91 13.36 -12.81
CA LYS A 136 -11.36 14.62 -12.21
C LYS A 136 -10.23 15.56 -11.84
N LEU A 137 -9.16 15.08 -11.26
CA LEU A 137 -8.11 15.89 -10.63
C LEU A 137 -6.68 15.53 -11.08
N GLY A 138 -6.49 14.55 -11.95
CA GLY A 138 -5.18 14.04 -12.33
C GLY A 138 -4.26 15.04 -13.04
N LYS A 139 -4.80 16.20 -13.48
CA LYS A 139 -3.98 17.32 -14.00
C LYS A 139 -3.44 18.23 -12.89
N GLU A 140 -3.99 18.14 -11.68
CA GLU A 140 -3.68 19.00 -10.56
C GLU A 140 -3.04 18.24 -9.39
N VAL A 141 -3.56 17.04 -9.06
CA VAL A 141 -3.13 16.24 -7.92
C VAL A 141 -2.78 14.83 -8.35
N PRO A 142 -1.61 14.30 -7.95
CA PRO A 142 -1.26 12.90 -8.20
C PRO A 142 -2.19 11.97 -7.42
N THR A 143 -2.48 10.80 -8.00
CA THR A 143 -3.21 9.71 -7.34
C THR A 143 -2.24 8.60 -6.99
N GLY A 144 -2.28 8.11 -5.76
CA GLY A 144 -1.53 6.95 -5.27
C GLY A 144 -2.44 5.84 -4.78
N VAL A 145 -1.88 4.64 -4.67
CA VAL A 145 -2.53 3.50 -4.03
C VAL A 145 -1.75 3.06 -2.80
N LEU A 146 -2.42 2.96 -1.66
CA LEU A 146 -1.86 2.31 -0.47
C LEU A 146 -1.96 0.79 -0.66
N ILE A 147 -0.81 0.13 -0.62
CA ILE A 147 -0.67 -1.31 -0.75
C ILE A 147 0.33 -1.84 0.29
N SER A 148 0.16 -3.08 0.73
CA SER A 148 1.12 -3.71 1.66
C SER A 148 2.50 -3.93 1.03
N GLY A 149 3.55 -3.84 1.87
CA GLY A 149 4.83 -4.42 1.51
C GLY A 149 4.83 -5.96 1.57
N PRO A 150 5.86 -6.62 1.03
CA PRO A 150 5.92 -8.09 0.93
C PRO A 150 5.76 -8.81 2.26
N PHE A 151 6.38 -8.29 3.33
CA PHE A 151 6.35 -8.92 4.64
C PHE A 151 4.99 -8.80 5.32
N THR A 152 4.34 -7.63 5.20
CA THR A 152 2.96 -7.42 5.67
C THR A 152 1.96 -8.23 4.84
N ALA A 153 2.15 -8.35 3.52
CA ALA A 153 1.32 -9.20 2.68
C ALA A 153 1.35 -10.67 3.13
N ALA A 154 2.53 -11.19 3.48
CA ALA A 154 2.67 -12.55 4.03
C ALA A 154 1.86 -12.72 5.34
N ALA A 155 1.86 -11.70 6.21
CA ALA A 155 1.06 -11.69 7.43
C ALA A 155 -0.46 -11.56 7.19
N SER A 156 -0.90 -11.30 5.96
CA SER A 156 -2.32 -11.34 5.57
C SER A 156 -2.78 -12.72 5.08
N ILE A 157 -1.84 -13.62 4.76
CA ILE A 157 -2.08 -14.99 4.28
C ILE A 157 -1.98 -16.01 5.42
N TYR A 158 -1.03 -15.79 6.34
CA TYR A 158 -0.77 -16.63 7.50
C TYR A 158 -0.79 -15.80 8.77
N LYS A 159 -1.40 -16.32 9.84
CA LYS A 159 -1.63 -15.58 11.09
C LYS A 159 -0.35 -14.89 11.60
N THR A 160 -0.40 -13.57 11.75
CA THR A 160 0.77 -12.71 12.04
C THR A 160 1.65 -13.22 13.18
N GLU A 161 1.06 -13.63 14.31
CA GLU A 161 1.84 -14.16 15.46
C GLU A 161 2.65 -15.41 15.08
N ASN A 162 2.02 -16.32 14.32
CA ASN A 162 2.65 -17.56 13.89
C ASN A 162 3.73 -17.28 12.85
N PHE A 163 3.46 -16.34 11.92
CA PHE A 163 4.40 -15.87 10.92
C PHE A 163 5.67 -15.28 11.57
N LEU A 164 5.50 -14.39 12.54
CA LEU A 164 6.63 -13.81 13.27
C LEU A 164 7.43 -14.88 14.06
N ARG A 165 6.76 -15.87 14.65
CA ARG A 165 7.46 -17.00 15.29
C ARG A 165 8.22 -17.87 14.29
N ALA A 166 7.67 -18.01 13.07
CA ALA A 166 8.27 -18.81 11.99
C ALA A 166 9.60 -18.22 11.49
N THR A 167 9.84 -16.91 11.60
CA THR A 167 11.14 -16.30 11.25
C THR A 167 12.32 -16.92 12.01
N ARG A 168 12.06 -17.55 13.17
CA ARG A 168 13.07 -18.26 13.96
C ARG A 168 12.98 -19.79 13.84
N LYS A 169 11.75 -20.32 13.68
CA LYS A 169 11.51 -21.77 13.72
C LYS A 169 11.57 -22.43 12.34
N ASN A 170 11.16 -21.71 11.30
CA ASN A 170 11.06 -22.21 9.95
C ASN A 170 11.36 -21.10 8.93
N PRO A 171 12.59 -20.52 8.94
CA PRO A 171 12.96 -19.36 8.14
C PRO A 171 12.80 -19.62 6.63
N GLU A 172 13.08 -20.83 6.16
CA GLU A 172 12.96 -21.22 4.74
C GLU A 172 11.52 -21.02 4.23
N LYS A 173 10.52 -21.47 5.01
CA LYS A 173 9.10 -21.29 4.66
C LYS A 173 8.66 -19.84 4.73
N VAL A 174 9.26 -19.04 5.61
CA VAL A 174 9.02 -17.57 5.63
C VAL A 174 9.53 -16.95 4.33
N HIS A 175 10.74 -17.31 3.89
CA HIS A 175 11.29 -16.85 2.61
C HIS A 175 10.40 -17.24 1.43
N GLU A 176 9.90 -18.47 1.38
CA GLU A 176 8.98 -18.94 0.34
C GLU A 176 7.70 -18.09 0.31
N LEU A 177 7.08 -17.83 1.47
CA LEU A 177 5.84 -17.07 1.56
C LEU A 177 6.05 -15.59 1.17
N VAL A 178 7.11 -14.95 1.67
CA VAL A 178 7.41 -13.54 1.33
C VAL A 178 7.73 -13.39 -0.15
N LYS A 179 8.46 -14.35 -0.75
CA LYS A 179 8.72 -14.39 -2.19
C LYS A 179 7.42 -14.52 -2.99
N PHE A 180 6.52 -15.42 -2.60
CA PHE A 180 5.21 -15.56 -3.24
C PHE A 180 4.42 -14.23 -3.20
N CYS A 181 4.41 -13.57 -2.03
CA CYS A 181 3.74 -12.27 -1.89
C CYS A 181 4.38 -11.18 -2.74
N THR A 182 5.71 -11.21 -2.90
CA THR A 182 6.43 -10.26 -3.77
C THR A 182 5.97 -10.39 -5.21
N GLU A 183 5.87 -11.61 -5.74
CA GLU A 183 5.38 -11.83 -7.10
C GLU A 183 3.92 -11.40 -7.28
N ALA A 184 3.06 -11.67 -6.29
CA ALA A 184 1.68 -11.18 -6.29
C ALA A 184 1.62 -9.64 -6.33
N LEU A 185 2.43 -8.97 -5.51
CA LEU A 185 2.49 -7.51 -5.46
C LEU A 185 3.03 -6.90 -6.76
N LYS A 186 4.01 -7.52 -7.43
CA LYS A 186 4.47 -7.08 -8.75
C LYS A 186 3.31 -7.03 -9.76
N MET A 187 2.49 -8.09 -9.80
CA MET A 187 1.32 -8.13 -10.68
C MET A 187 0.34 -6.98 -10.39
N ILE A 188 0.03 -6.78 -9.10
CA ILE A 188 -0.91 -5.76 -8.65
C ILE A 188 -0.38 -4.35 -8.93
N CYS A 189 0.87 -4.06 -8.54
CA CYS A 189 1.49 -2.75 -8.74
C CYS A 189 1.55 -2.36 -10.21
N ARG A 190 1.91 -3.30 -11.11
CA ARG A 190 1.94 -3.04 -12.56
C ARG A 190 0.60 -2.58 -13.12
N GLU A 191 -0.52 -3.11 -12.61
CA GLU A 191 -1.85 -2.70 -13.06
C GLU A 191 -2.21 -1.27 -12.62
N PHE A 192 -1.81 -0.85 -11.41
CA PHE A 192 -1.95 0.53 -10.96
C PHE A 192 -1.02 1.49 -11.74
N ILE A 193 0.24 1.11 -11.94
CA ILE A 193 1.24 1.90 -12.65
C ILE A 193 0.83 2.16 -14.12
N LYS A 194 0.25 1.17 -14.82
CA LYS A 194 -0.30 1.35 -16.19
C LYS A 194 -1.31 2.48 -16.28
N ARG A 195 -1.95 2.86 -15.17
CA ARG A 195 -2.93 3.94 -15.08
C ARG A 195 -2.34 5.25 -14.56
N GLY A 196 -1.02 5.30 -14.35
CA GLY A 196 -0.34 6.48 -13.80
C GLY A 196 -0.51 6.67 -12.30
N VAL A 197 -0.86 5.62 -11.56
CA VAL A 197 -1.03 5.64 -10.10
C VAL A 197 0.32 5.40 -9.43
N LEU A 198 0.67 6.26 -8.46
CA LEU A 198 1.85 6.12 -7.59
C LEU A 198 1.65 4.96 -6.60
N ILE A 199 2.74 4.29 -6.25
CA ILE A 199 2.69 3.23 -5.22
C ILE A 199 3.06 3.81 -3.87
N LEU A 200 2.14 3.73 -2.90
CA LEU A 200 2.41 3.98 -1.49
C LEU A 200 2.54 2.61 -0.80
N LEU A 201 3.77 2.12 -0.72
CA LEU A 201 4.08 0.81 -0.14
C LEU A 201 4.16 0.92 1.38
N CYS A 202 3.26 0.25 2.09
CA CYS A 202 3.18 0.26 3.55
C CYS A 202 3.51 -1.12 4.13
N ASP A 203 4.58 -1.22 4.93
CA ASP A 203 5.02 -2.50 5.51
C ASP A 203 5.11 -2.46 7.05
N PRO A 204 3.98 -2.21 7.76
CA PRO A 204 3.99 -2.01 9.21
C PRO A 204 4.50 -3.21 10.02
N ILE A 205 4.33 -4.45 9.54
CA ILE A 205 4.82 -5.65 10.22
C ILE A 205 6.37 -5.74 10.14
N ALA A 206 6.99 -5.03 9.19
CA ALA A 206 8.44 -4.92 9.06
C ALA A 206 9.08 -3.88 10.02
N SER A 207 8.28 -3.24 10.87
CA SER A 207 8.71 -2.20 11.81
C SER A 207 9.84 -2.67 12.74
N GLY A 208 10.78 -1.77 13.03
CA GLY A 208 11.81 -1.95 14.07
C GLY A 208 11.22 -2.14 15.46
N THR A 209 9.96 -1.78 15.69
CA THR A 209 9.20 -2.09 16.91
C THR A 209 8.90 -3.60 17.01
N ILE A 210 8.77 -4.30 15.88
CA ILE A 210 8.39 -5.72 15.79
C ILE A 210 9.59 -6.60 15.48
N LEU A 211 10.41 -6.21 14.51
CA LEU A 211 11.60 -6.93 14.06
C LEU A 211 12.88 -6.23 14.52
N ASN A 212 13.89 -7.02 14.87
CA ASN A 212 15.22 -6.44 14.97
C ASN A 212 15.84 -6.23 13.57
N ARG A 213 16.90 -5.40 13.50
CA ARG A 213 17.56 -5.06 12.24
C ARG A 213 18.04 -6.30 11.45
N LYS A 214 18.53 -7.36 12.14
CA LYS A 214 18.97 -8.60 11.48
C LYS A 214 17.81 -9.27 10.73
N GLN A 215 16.65 -9.37 11.38
CA GLN A 215 15.45 -9.94 10.75
C GLN A 215 14.96 -9.07 9.58
N TYR A 216 15.01 -7.74 9.72
CA TYR A 216 14.69 -6.83 8.62
C TYR A 216 15.59 -7.06 7.39
N LEU A 217 16.90 -7.16 7.59
CA LEU A 217 17.86 -7.41 6.52
C LEU A 217 17.69 -8.79 5.88
N GLU A 218 17.25 -9.77 6.63
CA GLU A 218 17.08 -11.15 6.17
C GLU A 218 15.74 -11.36 5.47
N PHE A 219 14.62 -10.94 6.08
CA PHE A 219 13.27 -11.31 5.63
C PHE A 219 12.52 -10.19 4.91
N VAL A 220 12.97 -8.94 4.98
CA VAL A 220 12.25 -7.79 4.41
C VAL A 220 13.01 -7.18 3.26
N LEU A 221 14.21 -6.66 3.51
CA LEU A 221 14.95 -5.83 2.57
C LEU A 221 15.17 -6.47 1.20
N PRO A 222 15.55 -7.76 1.06
CA PRO A 222 15.79 -8.37 -0.26
C PRO A 222 14.54 -8.39 -1.14
N TYR A 223 13.40 -8.64 -0.54
CA TYR A 223 12.10 -8.71 -1.23
C TYR A 223 11.56 -7.32 -1.58
N THR A 224 11.80 -6.36 -0.69
CA THR A 224 11.46 -4.96 -0.96
C THR A 224 12.30 -4.41 -2.12
N ILE A 225 13.62 -4.69 -2.16
CA ILE A 225 14.48 -4.31 -3.29
C ILE A 225 13.96 -4.92 -4.60
N ASP A 226 13.60 -6.19 -4.60
CA ASP A 226 13.09 -6.90 -5.79
C ASP A 226 11.77 -6.27 -6.28
N LEU A 227 10.85 -5.94 -5.36
CA LEU A 227 9.61 -5.25 -5.71
C LEU A 227 9.86 -3.83 -6.24
N MET A 228 10.73 -3.04 -5.58
CA MET A 228 11.07 -1.68 -6.01
C MET A 228 11.65 -1.66 -7.43
N LYS A 229 12.55 -2.62 -7.72
CA LYS A 229 13.11 -2.77 -9.04
C LYS A 229 12.04 -3.01 -10.10
N ASP A 230 11.08 -3.89 -9.84
CA ASP A 230 9.96 -4.17 -10.74
C ASP A 230 9.07 -2.94 -10.95
N ILE A 231 8.79 -2.18 -9.88
CA ILE A 231 8.03 -0.92 -9.96
C ILE A 231 8.75 0.08 -10.87
N HIS A 232 10.06 0.24 -10.73
CA HIS A 232 10.84 1.16 -11.57
C HIS A 232 10.96 0.67 -13.04
N GLU A 233 11.10 -0.65 -13.27
CA GLU A 233 11.06 -1.22 -14.62
C GLU A 233 9.73 -0.94 -15.31
N ALA A 234 8.62 -0.95 -14.55
CA ALA A 234 7.30 -0.54 -15.01
C ALA A 234 7.12 1.00 -15.11
N LYS A 235 8.16 1.80 -14.82
CA LYS A 235 8.15 3.27 -14.78
C LYS A 235 7.22 3.87 -13.73
N GLY A 236 6.97 3.15 -12.64
CA GLY A 236 6.26 3.62 -11.46
C GLY A 236 7.18 4.42 -10.53
N LEU A 237 6.55 5.23 -9.66
CA LEU A 237 7.19 5.86 -8.51
C LEU A 237 6.66 5.22 -7.23
N VAL A 238 7.52 5.11 -6.21
CA VAL A 238 7.17 4.47 -4.95
C VAL A 238 7.60 5.27 -3.73
N CYS A 239 6.63 5.54 -2.86
CA CYS A 239 6.86 6.02 -1.50
C CYS A 239 6.81 4.82 -0.56
N TYR A 240 7.83 4.65 0.28
CA TYR A 240 7.93 3.52 1.21
C TYR A 240 7.70 3.95 2.65
N HIS A 241 6.68 3.41 3.27
CA HIS A 241 6.28 3.72 4.64
C HIS A 241 6.35 2.48 5.55
N ILE A 242 6.96 2.64 6.72
CA ILE A 242 6.90 1.69 7.84
C ILE A 242 6.46 2.45 9.09
N CYS A 243 5.39 1.99 9.75
CA CYS A 243 4.92 2.54 11.02
C CYS A 243 5.85 2.20 12.19
N GLY A 244 5.78 2.99 13.27
CA GLY A 244 6.50 2.73 14.52
C GLY A 244 7.93 3.22 14.51
N ASP A 245 8.80 2.61 15.33
CA ASP A 245 10.20 3.01 15.43
C ASP A 245 11.03 2.39 14.29
N THR A 246 11.49 3.24 13.38
CA THR A 246 12.36 2.86 12.26
C THR A 246 13.82 3.26 12.46
N THR A 247 14.19 3.83 13.60
CA THR A 247 15.52 4.38 13.86
C THR A 247 16.65 3.39 13.53
N SER A 248 16.48 2.12 13.88
CA SER A 248 17.49 1.07 13.66
C SER A 248 17.56 0.56 12.21
N ILE A 249 16.56 0.84 11.38
CA ILE A 249 16.43 0.29 10.02
C ILE A 249 16.31 1.36 8.92
N VAL A 250 16.13 2.65 9.26
CA VAL A 250 15.89 3.70 8.26
C VAL A 250 17.03 3.80 7.22
N GLY A 251 18.28 3.64 7.64
CA GLY A 251 19.42 3.62 6.72
C GLY A 251 19.44 2.40 5.78
N ASP A 252 18.76 1.32 6.15
CA ASP A 252 18.58 0.15 5.30
C ASP A 252 17.33 0.29 4.42
N MET A 253 16.28 1.00 4.90
CA MET A 253 15.11 1.35 4.07
C MET A 253 15.52 2.16 2.83
N VAL A 254 16.45 3.11 2.97
CA VAL A 254 17.00 3.86 1.82
C VAL A 254 17.63 2.94 0.76
N LYS A 255 18.24 1.83 1.18
CA LYS A 255 18.86 0.84 0.26
C LYS A 255 17.83 0.04 -0.55
N SER A 256 16.54 0.12 -0.19
CA SER A 256 15.49 -0.52 -0.99
C SER A 256 15.34 0.07 -2.38
N GLY A 257 15.80 1.30 -2.58
CA GLY A 257 15.69 2.02 -3.84
C GLY A 257 14.38 2.79 -4.00
N CYS A 258 13.62 3.01 -2.91
CA CYS A 258 12.39 3.82 -2.98
C CYS A 258 12.70 5.28 -3.38
N ASP A 259 11.75 5.95 -3.99
CA ASP A 259 11.87 7.36 -4.41
C ASP A 259 11.63 8.33 -3.23
N MET A 260 10.82 7.90 -2.26
CA MET A 260 10.45 8.68 -1.06
C MET A 260 10.32 7.75 0.15
N LEU A 261 10.62 8.28 1.36
CA LEU A 261 10.38 7.66 2.66
C LEU A 261 9.39 8.47 3.47
#